data_2ebb01b7d6b5ccd8be3f2e0774671d98
#
_entry.id   2ebb01b7d6b5ccd8be3f2e0774671d98
#
_cell.length_a   1.000
_cell.length_b   1.000
_cell.length_c   1.000
_cell.angle_alpha   90.00
_cell.angle_beta   90.00
_cell.angle_gamma   90.00
#
_symmetry.space_group_name_H-M   'P 1'
#
loop_
_entity.id
_entity.type
_entity.pdbx_description
1 polymer ?
#
loop_
_entity_poly.entity_id
_entity_poly.type
_entity_poly.pdbx_seq_one_letter_code
_entity_poly.pdbx_strand_id
1 'polypeptide(L)'
;MKLKDGFILRQVAGKTVVLPCDDALDLNMMITLNGTGAFLWEKLQEQTTQEALVAALLSEYEVDEGTARASVAAFVEKLHANGFLA
;
A
#
# COMPACT_ATOMS: atom_id res chain seq x y z
N MET A 1 -5.71 6.99 -8.88
CA MET A 1 -5.62 7.10 -7.41
C MET A 1 -4.18 7.24 -6.98
N LYS A 2 -3.98 7.86 -5.87
CA LYS A 2 -2.66 8.19 -5.35
C LYS A 2 -2.75 8.27 -3.83
N LEU A 3 -1.65 7.96 -3.13
CA LEU A 3 -1.59 8.12 -1.69
C LEU A 3 -1.60 9.59 -1.30
N LYS A 4 -2.19 9.89 -0.14
CA LYS A 4 -2.08 11.20 0.47
C LYS A 4 -0.64 11.44 0.91
N ASP A 5 -0.21 12.69 0.90
CA ASP A 5 1.06 13.07 1.49
C ASP A 5 0.99 12.98 3.02
N GLY A 6 2.13 12.86 3.66
CA GLY A 6 2.21 12.85 5.11
C GLY A 6 2.37 11.48 5.74
N PHE A 7 2.68 10.45 4.94
CA PHE A 7 2.94 9.10 5.45
C PHE A 7 4.31 8.63 5.02
N ILE A 8 4.97 7.84 5.86
CA ILE A 8 6.28 7.27 5.58
C ILE A 8 6.28 5.77 5.87
N LEU A 9 7.15 5.05 5.16
CA LEU A 9 7.43 3.65 5.45
C LEU A 9 8.60 3.55 6.40
N ARG A 10 8.47 2.69 7.40
CA ARG A 10 9.54 2.36 8.34
C ARG A 10 9.62 0.86 8.50
N GLN A 11 10.83 0.38 8.78
CA GLN A 11 11.02 -1.01 9.15
C GLN A 11 11.21 -1.09 10.67
N VAL A 12 10.35 -1.86 11.32
CA VAL A 12 10.37 -2.04 12.77
C VAL A 12 10.32 -3.53 13.04
N ALA A 13 11.35 -4.05 13.70
CA ALA A 13 11.44 -5.47 14.07
C ALA A 13 11.25 -6.42 12.87
N GLY A 14 11.82 -6.06 11.72
CA GLY A 14 11.72 -6.87 10.51
C GLY A 14 10.42 -6.73 9.73
N LYS A 15 9.53 -5.83 10.17
CA LYS A 15 8.25 -5.58 9.50
C LYS A 15 8.23 -4.19 8.90
N THR A 16 7.57 -4.06 7.76
CA THR A 16 7.36 -2.77 7.12
C THR A 16 6.04 -2.18 7.63
N VAL A 17 6.10 -0.99 8.19
CA VAL A 17 4.93 -0.30 8.72
C VAL A 17 4.81 1.09 8.10
N VAL A 18 3.58 1.59 8.03
CA VAL A 18 3.26 2.94 7.58
C VAL A 18 2.94 3.79 8.79
N LEU A 19 3.59 4.94 8.89
CA LEU A 19 3.39 5.89 9.98
C LEU A 19 3.11 7.27 9.42
N PRO A 20 2.29 8.09 10.12
CA PRO A 20 2.15 9.50 9.74
C PRO A 20 3.45 10.26 10.00
N CYS A 21 3.72 11.26 9.14
CA CYS A 21 4.94 12.07 9.24
C CYS A 21 4.84 13.19 10.28
N ASP A 22 3.66 13.45 10.82
CA ASP A 22 3.47 14.55 11.76
C ASP A 22 3.85 14.14 13.19
N ASP A 23 3.90 15.15 14.09
CA ASP A 23 4.30 14.94 15.48
C ASP A 23 3.26 14.21 16.31
N ALA A 24 2.06 14.07 15.81
CA ALA A 24 1.00 13.33 16.49
C ALA A 24 1.08 11.86 16.10
N LEU A 25 1.86 11.10 16.86
CA LEU A 25 2.01 9.67 16.60
C LEU A 25 0.73 8.96 17.03
N ASP A 26 -0.16 8.75 16.09
CA ASP A 26 -1.39 8.00 16.33
C ASP A 26 -1.14 6.54 15.93
N LEU A 27 -0.95 5.68 16.91
CA LEU A 27 -0.69 4.26 16.68
C LEU A 27 -1.86 3.55 16.01
N ASN A 28 -3.05 4.12 16.05
CA ASN A 28 -4.21 3.58 15.35
C ASN A 28 -4.11 3.77 13.84
N MET A 29 -3.27 4.70 13.41
CA MET A 29 -3.02 4.95 11.98
C MET A 29 -1.89 4.09 11.42
N MET A 30 -1.21 3.34 12.27
CA MET A 30 -0.11 2.48 11.84
C MET A 30 -0.67 1.21 11.21
N ILE A 31 -0.21 0.90 10.00
CA ILE A 31 -0.52 -0.39 9.37
C ILE A 31 0.76 -1.13 9.04
N THR A 32 0.69 -2.45 9.13
CA THR A 32 1.81 -3.32 8.77
C THR A 32 1.60 -3.81 7.34
N LEU A 33 2.65 -3.69 6.51
CA LEU A 33 2.61 -4.13 5.13
C LEU A 33 3.47 -5.39 4.96
N ASN A 34 2.96 -6.36 4.21
CA ASN A 34 3.79 -7.47 3.73
C ASN A 34 4.59 -6.99 2.52
N GLY A 35 5.42 -7.87 1.92
CA GLY A 35 6.24 -7.52 0.77
C GLY A 35 5.43 -6.99 -0.41
N THR A 36 4.30 -7.63 -0.70
CA THR A 36 3.39 -7.21 -1.77
C THR A 36 2.77 -5.85 -1.47
N GLY A 37 2.36 -5.64 -0.22
CA GLY A 37 1.80 -4.36 0.20
C GLY A 37 2.79 -3.22 0.08
N ALA A 38 4.05 -3.45 0.49
CA ALA A 38 5.10 -2.45 0.35
C ALA A 38 5.36 -2.11 -1.12
N PHE A 39 5.36 -3.11 -1.99
CA PHE A 39 5.50 -2.92 -3.43
C PHE A 39 4.38 -2.03 -3.99
N LEU A 40 3.14 -2.34 -3.64
CA LEU A 40 1.97 -1.56 -4.09
C LEU A 40 1.99 -0.15 -3.52
N TRP A 41 2.44 0.02 -2.28
CA TRP A 41 2.57 1.33 -1.66
C TRP A 41 3.52 2.21 -2.47
N GLU A 42 4.67 1.67 -2.90
CA GLU A 42 5.61 2.43 -3.73
C GLU A 42 4.98 2.88 -5.05
N LYS A 43 4.20 1.99 -5.69
CA LYS A 43 3.53 2.34 -6.96
C LYS A 43 2.49 3.43 -6.75
N LEU A 44 1.85 3.47 -5.60
CA LEU A 44 0.84 4.46 -5.27
C LEU A 44 1.41 5.83 -4.87
N GLN A 45 2.74 5.97 -4.78
CA GLN A 45 3.37 7.28 -4.61
C GLN A 45 3.09 8.20 -5.80
N GLU A 46 2.83 7.62 -6.96
CA GLU A 46 2.45 8.34 -8.16
C GLU A 46 1.02 7.99 -8.53
N GLN A 47 0.37 8.85 -9.30
CA GLN A 47 -0.99 8.60 -9.78
C GLN A 47 -1.02 7.30 -10.58
N THR A 48 -1.93 6.40 -10.21
CA THR A 48 -2.05 5.09 -10.84
C THR A 48 -3.50 4.59 -10.76
N THR A 49 -3.74 3.40 -11.31
CA THR A 49 -5.05 2.76 -11.30
C THR A 49 -4.92 1.35 -10.77
N GLN A 50 -6.06 0.74 -10.39
CA GLN A 50 -6.06 -0.66 -9.97
C GLN A 50 -5.55 -1.58 -11.08
N GLU A 51 -5.91 -1.31 -12.33
CA GLU A 51 -5.44 -2.11 -13.47
C GLU A 51 -3.92 -2.04 -13.59
N ALA A 52 -3.35 -0.84 -13.42
CA ALA A 52 -1.90 -0.67 -13.48
C ALA A 52 -1.21 -1.40 -12.32
N LEU A 53 -1.81 -1.39 -11.14
CA LEU A 53 -1.28 -2.12 -9.98
C LEU A 53 -1.31 -3.63 -10.20
N VAL A 54 -2.40 -4.14 -10.78
CA VAL A 54 -2.51 -5.56 -11.12
C VAL A 54 -1.43 -5.94 -12.12
N ALA A 55 -1.26 -5.15 -13.17
CA ALA A 55 -0.23 -5.39 -14.19
C ALA A 55 1.17 -5.38 -13.57
N ALA A 56 1.44 -4.47 -12.63
CA ALA A 56 2.73 -4.41 -11.95
C ALA A 56 2.97 -5.66 -11.10
N LEU A 57 1.96 -6.16 -10.40
CA LEU A 57 2.10 -7.41 -9.64
C LEU A 57 2.37 -8.60 -10.53
N LEU A 58 1.65 -8.71 -11.65
CA LEU A 58 1.84 -9.80 -12.60
C LEU A 58 3.22 -9.79 -13.23
N SER A 59 3.80 -8.60 -13.39
CA SER A 59 5.15 -8.44 -13.92
C SER A 59 6.24 -8.81 -12.91
N GLU A 60 6.00 -8.54 -11.63
CA GLU A 60 7.02 -8.67 -10.59
C GLU A 60 6.95 -10.00 -9.84
N TYR A 61 5.76 -10.59 -9.72
CA TYR A 61 5.53 -11.79 -8.95
C TYR A 61 4.91 -12.89 -9.79
N GLU A 62 5.20 -14.15 -9.45
CA GLU A 62 4.57 -15.30 -10.08
C GLU A 62 3.23 -15.58 -9.40
N VAL A 63 2.21 -14.84 -9.79
CA VAL A 63 0.84 -15.01 -9.29
C VAL A 63 -0.11 -15.03 -10.49
N ASP A 64 -1.27 -15.68 -10.32
CA ASP A 64 -2.29 -15.63 -11.35
C ASP A 64 -3.05 -14.29 -11.31
N GLU A 65 -3.76 -14.00 -12.38
CA GLU A 65 -4.49 -12.73 -12.51
C GLU A 65 -5.57 -12.59 -11.44
N GLY A 66 -6.30 -13.66 -11.15
CA GLY A 66 -7.35 -13.63 -10.13
C GLY A 66 -6.80 -13.28 -8.76
N THR A 67 -5.66 -13.88 -8.38
CA THR A 67 -5.00 -13.60 -7.12
C THR A 67 -4.48 -12.16 -7.09
N ALA A 68 -3.87 -11.70 -8.18
CA ALA A 68 -3.35 -10.34 -8.26
C ALA A 68 -4.47 -9.31 -8.12
N ARG A 69 -5.60 -9.52 -8.80
CA ARG A 69 -6.75 -8.62 -8.71
C ARG A 69 -7.33 -8.59 -7.31
N ALA A 70 -7.47 -9.74 -6.67
CA ALA A 70 -7.99 -9.82 -5.32
C ALA A 70 -7.06 -9.12 -4.32
N SER A 71 -5.76 -9.30 -4.46
CA SER A 71 -4.77 -8.66 -3.59
C SER A 71 -4.79 -7.15 -3.72
N VAL A 72 -4.83 -6.64 -4.96
CA VAL A 72 -4.89 -5.19 -5.22
C VAL A 72 -6.18 -4.61 -4.67
N ALA A 73 -7.31 -5.25 -4.94
CA ALA A 73 -8.61 -4.76 -4.48
C ALA A 73 -8.66 -4.68 -2.95
N ALA A 74 -8.20 -5.72 -2.26
CA ALA A 74 -8.18 -5.74 -0.80
C ALA A 74 -7.26 -4.66 -0.23
N PHE A 75 -6.09 -4.47 -0.85
CA PHE A 75 -5.13 -3.47 -0.40
C PHE A 75 -5.67 -2.05 -0.60
N VAL A 76 -6.24 -1.77 -1.76
CA VAL A 76 -6.82 -0.46 -2.06
C VAL A 76 -7.98 -0.15 -1.11
N GLU A 77 -8.84 -1.14 -0.88
CA GLU A 77 -9.95 -0.97 0.06
C GLU A 77 -9.46 -0.67 1.47
N LYS A 78 -8.43 -1.36 1.92
CA LYS A 78 -7.82 -1.11 3.23
C LYS A 78 -7.27 0.30 3.33
N LEU A 79 -6.56 0.77 2.30
CA LEU A 79 -6.03 2.12 2.27
C LEU A 79 -7.15 3.16 2.26
N HIS A 80 -8.19 2.93 1.50
CA HIS A 80 -9.33 3.83 1.41
C HIS A 80 -10.05 3.91 2.77
N ALA A 81 -10.30 2.77 3.39
CA ALA A 81 -11.00 2.69 4.68
C ALA A 81 -10.21 3.39 5.79
N ASN A 82 -8.89 3.41 5.71
CA ASN A 82 -8.03 4.05 6.71
C ASN A 82 -7.62 5.47 6.34
N GLY A 83 -8.12 6.01 5.23
CA GLY A 83 -7.89 7.40 4.85
C GLY A 83 -6.51 7.67 4.26
N PHE A 84 -5.84 6.67 3.69
CA PHE A 84 -4.51 6.85 3.11
C PHE A 84 -4.54 7.31 1.64
N LEU A 85 -5.67 7.21 0.98
CA LEU A 85 -5.80 7.63 -0.42
C LEU A 85 -6.28 9.07 -0.54
N ALA A 86 -5.68 9.78 -1.48
CA ALA A 86 -6.09 11.15 -1.78
C ALA A 86 -7.44 11.16 -2.50
#